data_b5f6d75e608106114885544ef5f89639
#
_entry.id   b5f6d75e608106114885544ef5f89639
#
_cell.length_a   1.000
_cell.length_b   1.000
_cell.length_c   1.000
_cell.angle_alpha   90.00
_cell.angle_beta   90.00
_cell.angle_gamma   90.00
#
_symmetry.space_group_name_H-M   'P 1'
#
loop_
_entity.id
_entity.type
_entity.pdbx_description
1 polymer ?
#
loop_
_entity_poly.entity_id
_entity_poly.type
_entity_poly.pdbx_seq_one_letter_code
_entity_poly.pdbx_strand_id
1 'polypeptide(L)'
;MRRDLGIRPKRLILLGLCMVSVLLLGGGFGVSYAYGEENPDDSVSSPETHNESHPVNGWDAKKEHYYENGQQVRSKEIYDAKDKNWYWINENGSVARNKDVYLQSNGGKWVRFNAAGHMVKGEDYRYGAWYYFDTTTGAMAKGITHVPSNGGKWVYYDLTTGKMQYGERHVDYDKSHTGWYYFDPQTGAMAHDFVYLRNLNKWVYYDKYTGKMQYGEQLINGHWYDFDESTGAMQYGFVCLSKAQKWVFYDRRMGWMLYGEYPIDGAWYLLDAHTGAVQYGWQRLGGKTVCYSWPSGKMLYGKQNVNNATYYFDNRTGALDTRRSAAIPSDHVGSAAGAFGDKIRSGRYRSVRVLGDSIAAGVGAANTYPYTSRELFQLEEVTYYEPSHQTDMATNSLRRYLESRGVSMTNASAPGKGSYSGYNSIGDATLGHEDAAIVLLGANDRLRLSNSGDFKREAESYLNRVAARYGADNVYVLANIDTLSDPRSLTMGQENTVLQDLCRRHGWHFASMYSAFRTVGRSTGMPQQALYKDGIHPNHMGQAVMWRALQQLLGL
;
A
#
# COMPACT_ATOMS: atom_id res chain seq x y z
N MET A 1 -10.04 -23.55 -52.07
CA MET A 1 -9.64 -22.20 -52.55
C MET A 1 -9.17 -21.38 -51.38
N ARG A 2 -7.88 -21.03 -51.44
CA ARG A 2 -7.07 -19.91 -50.86
C ARG A 2 -7.69 -19.22 -49.62
N ARG A 3 -7.07 -19.35 -48.41
CA ARG A 3 -5.90 -18.62 -47.84
C ARG A 3 -6.16 -17.13 -47.70
N ASP A 4 -6.13 -16.65 -46.44
CA ASP A 4 -5.17 -15.62 -46.09
C ASP A 4 -4.98 -15.58 -44.54
N LEU A 5 -3.70 -15.69 -44.19
CA LEU A 5 -3.12 -15.58 -42.87
C LEU A 5 -2.76 -14.11 -42.62
N GLY A 6 -3.36 -13.47 -41.65
CA GLY A 6 -2.99 -12.13 -41.19
C GLY A 6 -2.12 -12.17 -39.92
N ILE A 7 -0.82 -12.09 -40.11
CA ILE A 7 0.17 -11.94 -39.03
C ILE A 7 0.18 -10.46 -38.58
N ARG A 8 -0.06 -10.19 -37.30
CA ARG A 8 0.19 -8.86 -36.72
C ARG A 8 1.55 -8.85 -36.02
N PRO A 9 2.34 -7.79 -36.18
CA PRO A 9 3.71 -7.72 -35.66
C PRO A 9 3.74 -7.39 -34.16
N LYS A 10 4.66 -8.04 -33.44
CA LYS A 10 5.05 -7.77 -32.07
C LYS A 10 5.75 -6.40 -31.99
N ARG A 11 5.28 -5.53 -31.14
CA ARG A 11 6.02 -4.30 -30.78
C ARG A 11 7.15 -4.64 -29.82
N LEU A 12 8.35 -4.45 -30.31
CA LEU A 12 9.62 -4.48 -29.57
C LEU A 12 9.71 -3.15 -28.78
N ILE A 13 9.82 -3.22 -27.47
CA ILE A 13 10.15 -2.04 -26.65
C ILE A 13 11.68 -1.96 -26.59
N LEU A 14 12.21 -0.94 -27.25
CA LEU A 14 13.64 -0.58 -27.23
C LEU A 14 13.89 0.28 -25.98
N LEU A 15 14.67 -0.25 -25.05
CA LEU A 15 15.26 0.52 -23.96
C LEU A 15 16.43 1.35 -24.51
N GLY A 16 16.25 2.66 -24.62
CA GLY A 16 17.30 3.61 -24.96
C GLY A 16 18.13 3.99 -23.74
N LEU A 17 19.33 3.44 -23.64
CA LEU A 17 20.38 3.97 -22.77
C LEU A 17 20.94 5.26 -23.38
N CYS A 18 20.72 6.41 -22.78
CA CYS A 18 21.47 7.63 -23.08
C CYS A 18 22.78 7.65 -22.28
N MET A 19 23.87 7.29 -22.94
CA MET A 19 25.21 7.67 -22.48
C MET A 19 25.47 9.12 -22.86
N VAL A 20 25.74 9.95 -21.86
CA VAL A 20 26.29 11.31 -22.07
C VAL A 20 27.80 11.20 -22.12
N SER A 21 28.35 11.36 -23.32
CA SER A 21 29.79 11.50 -23.54
C SER A 21 30.17 12.96 -23.35
N VAL A 22 31.01 13.25 -22.35
CA VAL A 22 31.67 14.55 -22.19
C VAL A 22 32.84 14.63 -23.15
N LEU A 23 32.73 15.49 -24.15
CA LEU A 23 33.87 15.90 -25.01
C LEU A 23 34.45 17.20 -24.45
N LEU A 24 35.66 17.08 -23.92
CA LEU A 24 36.56 18.20 -23.65
C LEU A 24 37.19 18.66 -24.98
N LEU A 25 36.80 19.82 -25.46
CA LEU A 25 37.56 20.53 -26.50
C LEU A 25 38.14 21.80 -25.90
N GLY A 26 39.41 21.77 -25.71
CA GLY A 26 40.23 22.95 -25.43
C GLY A 26 40.33 23.82 -26.67
N GLY A 27 39.96 25.08 -26.56
CA GLY A 27 40.20 26.11 -27.56
C GLY A 27 40.85 27.32 -26.91
N GLY A 28 42.15 27.42 -27.07
CA GLY A 28 42.88 28.60 -26.69
C GLY A 28 42.57 29.75 -27.63
N PHE A 29 42.28 30.88 -27.09
CA PHE A 29 42.25 32.14 -27.85
C PHE A 29 43.54 32.94 -27.56
N GLY A 30 44.31 33.08 -28.62
CA GLY A 30 45.50 33.89 -28.68
C GLY A 30 45.16 35.36 -28.59
N VAL A 31 45.95 36.04 -27.80
CA VAL A 31 45.96 37.51 -27.65
C VAL A 31 46.78 38.07 -28.81
N SER A 32 46.14 38.83 -29.70
CA SER A 32 46.80 39.60 -30.76
C SER A 32 47.13 40.99 -30.22
N TYR A 33 48.40 41.24 -30.05
CA TYR A 33 48.90 42.61 -29.82
C TYR A 33 49.05 43.32 -31.18
N ALA A 34 48.29 44.41 -31.36
CA ALA A 34 48.54 45.34 -32.44
C ALA A 34 49.40 46.49 -31.87
N TYR A 35 50.61 46.61 -32.41
CA TYR A 35 51.47 47.78 -32.26
C TYR A 35 50.94 48.87 -33.21
N GLY A 36 50.58 50.03 -32.67
CA GLY A 36 50.33 51.26 -33.41
C GLY A 36 51.35 52.29 -33.03
N GLU A 37 51.98 52.82 -34.03
CA GLU A 37 53.09 53.77 -33.97
C GLU A 37 52.74 55.11 -33.32
N GLU A 38 53.71 55.63 -32.61
CA GLU A 38 53.70 56.97 -32.04
C GLU A 38 53.86 58.04 -33.14
N ASN A 39 53.10 59.13 -32.97
CA ASN A 39 53.53 60.41 -33.50
C ASN A 39 53.30 61.48 -32.43
N PRO A 40 54.33 62.25 -32.10
CA PRO A 40 54.25 63.28 -31.07
C PRO A 40 53.77 64.60 -31.67
N ASP A 41 52.75 65.19 -31.06
CA ASP A 41 52.63 66.65 -31.13
C ASP A 41 52.06 67.24 -29.85
N ASP A 42 52.72 68.22 -29.37
CA ASP A 42 52.56 68.96 -28.11
C ASP A 42 51.24 69.73 -28.09
N SER A 43 50.43 69.56 -27.07
CA SER A 43 49.79 70.67 -26.41
C SER A 43 49.45 70.29 -24.95
N VAL A 44 50.18 70.83 -24.06
CA VAL A 44 49.94 70.82 -22.61
C VAL A 44 48.60 71.51 -22.32
N SER A 45 47.58 70.73 -22.02
CA SER A 45 46.43 71.20 -21.25
C SER A 45 46.45 70.50 -19.90
N SER A 46 46.63 71.26 -18.86
CA SER A 46 46.60 70.85 -17.45
C SER A 46 45.31 70.01 -17.18
N PRO A 47 45.39 68.88 -16.50
CA PRO A 47 44.16 68.18 -16.08
C PRO A 47 43.50 69.04 -15.01
N GLU A 48 42.28 69.57 -15.32
CA GLU A 48 41.39 70.03 -14.29
C GLU A 48 41.15 68.85 -13.34
N THR A 49 41.80 68.81 -12.21
CA THR A 49 41.49 67.98 -11.08
C THR A 49 40.11 68.42 -10.57
N HIS A 50 39.01 67.80 -11.07
CA HIS A 50 37.79 67.77 -10.32
C HIS A 50 38.05 67.04 -9.01
N ASN A 51 38.40 67.83 -7.99
CA ASN A 51 38.49 67.40 -6.62
C ASN A 51 37.09 67.22 -6.10
N GLU A 52 36.42 66.13 -6.53
CA GLU A 52 35.14 65.68 -5.92
C GLU A 52 35.53 65.38 -4.45
N SER A 53 35.18 66.28 -3.54
CA SER A 53 35.35 66.05 -2.11
C SER A 53 34.48 64.86 -1.66
N HIS A 54 35.10 63.72 -1.56
CA HIS A 54 34.45 62.55 -1.02
C HIS A 54 34.15 62.76 0.48
N PRO A 55 32.95 62.28 0.96
CA PRO A 55 32.66 62.39 2.39
C PRO A 55 33.64 61.54 3.21
N VAL A 56 33.97 61.99 4.39
CA VAL A 56 34.79 61.21 5.33
C VAL A 56 34.03 59.93 5.75
N ASN A 57 32.73 60.05 5.97
CA ASN A 57 31.85 58.92 6.24
C ASN A 57 30.50 59.12 5.52
N GLY A 58 29.98 58.08 4.92
CA GLY A 58 28.66 58.07 4.27
C GLY A 58 28.72 57.99 2.75
N TRP A 59 27.63 58.31 2.11
CA TRP A 59 27.42 58.22 0.66
C TRP A 59 28.03 59.41 -0.07
N ASP A 60 28.56 59.15 -1.25
CA ASP A 60 28.80 60.21 -2.21
C ASP A 60 27.49 60.88 -2.69
N ALA A 61 27.60 62.01 -3.42
CA ALA A 61 26.42 62.79 -3.86
C ALA A 61 25.47 62.03 -4.76
N LYS A 62 25.94 61.01 -5.49
CA LYS A 62 25.15 60.18 -6.43
C LYS A 62 24.68 58.84 -5.81
N LYS A 63 25.06 58.55 -4.56
CA LYS A 63 24.80 57.27 -3.90
C LYS A 63 25.36 56.07 -4.69
N GLU A 64 26.56 56.28 -5.28
CA GLU A 64 27.24 55.22 -6.06
C GLU A 64 28.35 54.56 -5.24
N HIS A 65 28.93 55.28 -4.26
CA HIS A 65 30.01 54.81 -3.39
C HIS A 65 29.74 55.20 -1.94
N TYR A 66 30.25 54.38 -1.02
CA TYR A 66 30.16 54.59 0.41
C TYR A 66 31.55 54.68 1.01
N TYR A 67 31.76 55.59 1.94
CA TYR A 67 33.06 55.87 2.57
C TYR A 67 33.00 55.69 4.07
N GLU A 68 34.07 55.15 4.63
CA GLU A 68 34.33 55.10 6.06
C GLU A 68 35.74 55.60 6.33
N ASN A 69 35.89 56.60 7.22
CA ASN A 69 37.17 57.25 7.54
C ASN A 69 37.95 57.74 6.30
N GLY A 70 37.21 58.27 5.32
CA GLY A 70 37.75 58.74 4.06
C GLY A 70 38.20 57.69 3.06
N GLN A 71 37.98 56.42 3.36
CA GLN A 71 38.28 55.30 2.47
C GLN A 71 37.00 54.72 1.85
N GLN A 72 37.06 54.43 0.56
CA GLN A 72 35.98 53.79 -0.15
C GLN A 72 35.76 52.35 0.35
N VAL A 73 34.56 52.07 0.80
CA VAL A 73 34.13 50.72 1.25
C VAL A 73 34.02 49.77 0.06
N ARG A 74 34.36 48.49 0.27
CA ARG A 74 34.27 47.41 -0.72
C ARG A 74 33.78 46.13 -0.06
N SER A 75 33.07 45.28 -0.82
CA SER A 75 32.58 43.96 -0.40
C SER A 75 31.90 43.97 0.98
N LYS A 76 30.97 44.92 1.19
CA LYS A 76 30.32 45.14 2.49
C LYS A 76 28.85 45.49 2.38
N GLU A 77 28.05 44.97 3.33
CA GLU A 77 26.65 45.37 3.52
C GLU A 77 26.61 46.71 4.29
N ILE A 78 25.81 47.65 3.79
CA ILE A 78 25.58 48.97 4.41
C ILE A 78 24.08 49.14 4.65
N TYR A 79 23.70 49.40 5.89
CA TYR A 79 22.35 49.84 6.23
C TYR A 79 22.30 51.39 6.24
N ASP A 80 21.48 51.96 5.37
CA ASP A 80 21.23 53.38 5.37
C ASP A 80 19.99 53.71 6.22
N ALA A 81 20.23 54.31 7.39
CA ALA A 81 19.17 54.66 8.33
C ALA A 81 18.22 55.77 7.82
N LYS A 82 18.64 56.56 6.82
CA LYS A 82 17.84 57.67 6.27
C LYS A 82 16.69 57.12 5.39
N ASP A 83 16.97 56.12 4.55
CA ASP A 83 15.97 55.52 3.68
C ASP A 83 15.54 54.11 4.17
N LYS A 84 16.12 53.63 5.27
CA LYS A 84 15.80 52.34 5.91
C LYS A 84 16.03 51.14 5.00
N ASN A 85 17.03 51.20 4.12
CA ASN A 85 17.37 50.15 3.17
C ASN A 85 18.77 49.61 3.40
N TRP A 86 18.95 48.32 3.01
CA TRP A 86 20.23 47.66 2.93
C TRP A 86 20.78 47.76 1.52
N TYR A 87 22.10 48.00 1.40
CA TYR A 87 22.87 48.09 0.17
C TYR A 87 24.05 47.13 0.24
N TRP A 88 24.53 46.72 -0.90
CA TRP A 88 25.80 45.99 -1.03
C TRP A 88 26.77 46.80 -1.84
N ILE A 89 27.96 46.97 -1.30
CA ILE A 89 29.07 47.56 -2.02
C ILE A 89 29.89 46.44 -2.65
N ASN A 90 30.01 46.46 -3.96
CA ASN A 90 30.78 45.49 -4.72
C ASN A 90 32.30 45.59 -4.40
N GLU A 91 33.07 44.62 -4.87
CA GLU A 91 34.53 44.61 -4.74
C GLU A 91 35.20 45.84 -5.38
N ASN A 92 34.65 46.33 -6.50
CA ASN A 92 35.12 47.54 -7.15
C ASN A 92 34.68 48.86 -6.46
N GLY A 93 33.97 48.77 -5.34
CA GLY A 93 33.48 49.91 -4.56
C GLY A 93 32.15 50.49 -5.02
N SER A 94 31.56 50.03 -6.12
CA SER A 94 30.26 50.49 -6.60
C SER A 94 29.09 49.83 -5.88
N VAL A 95 27.92 50.49 -5.83
CA VAL A 95 26.68 49.93 -5.29
C VAL A 95 26.16 48.82 -6.21
N ALA A 96 25.80 47.67 -5.64
CA ALA A 96 25.15 46.61 -6.38
C ALA A 96 23.73 47.02 -6.80
N ARG A 97 23.43 46.96 -8.10
CA ARG A 97 22.13 47.28 -8.68
C ARG A 97 21.70 46.17 -9.63
N ASN A 98 20.42 45.85 -9.63
CA ASN A 98 19.84 44.88 -10.54
C ASN A 98 20.55 43.52 -10.59
N LYS A 99 21.02 43.00 -9.45
CA LYS A 99 21.77 41.75 -9.39
C LYS A 99 21.51 40.95 -8.12
N ASP A 100 21.75 39.67 -8.22
CA ASP A 100 21.78 38.77 -7.07
C ASP A 100 23.22 38.69 -6.54
N VAL A 101 23.37 38.67 -5.22
CA VAL A 101 24.67 38.62 -4.53
C VAL A 101 24.60 37.53 -3.48
N TYR A 102 25.67 36.73 -3.39
CA TYR A 102 25.83 35.80 -2.29
C TYR A 102 26.59 36.49 -1.14
N LEU A 103 25.95 36.61 0.00
CA LEU A 103 26.50 37.19 1.21
C LEU A 103 26.95 36.07 2.16
N GLN A 104 28.19 36.16 2.64
CA GLN A 104 28.74 35.21 3.61
C GLN A 104 28.16 35.41 5.02
N SER A 105 27.59 36.58 5.28
CA SER A 105 26.98 36.93 6.56
C SER A 105 25.84 35.98 6.93
N ASN A 106 25.68 35.70 8.24
CA ASN A 106 24.59 34.90 8.80
C ASN A 106 24.46 33.48 8.17
N GLY A 107 25.58 32.80 7.96
CA GLY A 107 25.62 31.43 7.48
C GLY A 107 25.55 31.28 5.95
N GLY A 108 25.65 32.39 5.22
CA GLY A 108 25.60 32.42 3.76
C GLY A 108 24.17 32.48 3.20
N LYS A 109 23.90 33.49 2.39
CA LYS A 109 22.57 33.67 1.77
C LYS A 109 22.66 34.35 0.41
N TRP A 110 21.80 34.01 -0.51
CA TRP A 110 21.54 34.80 -1.71
C TRP A 110 20.55 35.90 -1.39
N VAL A 111 20.87 37.11 -1.81
CA VAL A 111 20.00 38.29 -1.73
C VAL A 111 19.92 38.97 -3.09
N ARG A 112 18.94 39.82 -3.29
CA ARG A 112 18.76 40.60 -4.53
C ARG A 112 18.79 42.08 -4.22
N PHE A 113 19.45 42.85 -5.10
CA PHE A 113 19.39 44.30 -5.08
C PHE A 113 18.65 44.81 -6.32
N ASN A 114 17.69 45.70 -6.12
CA ASN A 114 16.88 46.29 -7.19
C ASN A 114 17.64 47.40 -7.97
N ALA A 115 16.96 48.08 -8.89
CA ALA A 115 17.56 49.17 -9.67
C ALA A 115 18.04 50.36 -8.82
N ALA A 116 17.41 50.60 -7.68
CA ALA A 116 17.85 51.65 -6.73
C ALA A 116 19.04 51.22 -5.85
N GLY A 117 19.40 49.92 -5.89
CA GLY A 117 20.44 49.33 -5.02
C GLY A 117 19.88 48.84 -3.69
N HIS A 118 18.57 48.89 -3.48
CA HIS A 118 17.95 48.43 -2.25
C HIS A 118 17.82 46.90 -2.23
N MET A 119 18.08 46.29 -1.08
CA MET A 119 17.85 44.88 -0.88
C MET A 119 16.36 44.55 -1.02
N VAL A 120 16.04 43.64 -1.91
CA VAL A 120 14.68 43.17 -2.16
C VAL A 120 14.20 42.32 -0.99
N LYS A 121 12.94 42.50 -0.60
CA LYS A 121 12.23 41.74 0.42
C LYS A 121 10.82 41.39 -0.05
N GLY A 122 10.31 40.23 0.36
CA GLY A 122 9.02 39.72 -0.10
C GLY A 122 9.06 39.12 -1.49
N GLU A 123 7.91 39.07 -2.16
CA GLU A 123 7.79 38.52 -3.51
C GLU A 123 8.37 39.47 -4.56
N ASP A 124 9.13 38.93 -5.50
CA ASP A 124 9.73 39.68 -6.60
C ASP A 124 9.62 38.86 -7.90
N TYR A 125 9.02 39.48 -8.94
CA TYR A 125 8.95 38.88 -10.27
C TYR A 125 10.09 39.37 -11.13
N ARG A 126 11.01 38.46 -11.49
CA ARG A 126 12.16 38.80 -12.30
C ARG A 126 12.66 37.60 -13.10
N TYR A 127 13.31 37.84 -14.21
CA TYR A 127 13.83 36.78 -15.11
C TYR A 127 12.76 35.74 -15.52
N GLY A 128 11.51 36.20 -15.68
CA GLY A 128 10.39 35.34 -16.07
C GLY A 128 9.89 34.39 -14.98
N ALA A 129 10.24 34.62 -13.70
CA ALA A 129 9.82 33.79 -12.58
C ALA A 129 9.56 34.63 -11.31
N TRP A 130 8.74 34.09 -10.42
CA TRP A 130 8.57 34.59 -9.07
C TRP A 130 9.65 34.04 -8.14
N TYR A 131 10.13 34.90 -7.23
CA TYR A 131 11.05 34.63 -6.13
C TYR A 131 10.46 35.18 -4.85
N TYR A 132 10.94 34.69 -3.72
CA TYR A 132 10.61 35.25 -2.42
C TYR A 132 11.90 35.51 -1.63
N PHE A 133 11.98 36.68 -1.04
CA PHE A 133 13.07 37.08 -0.18
C PHE A 133 12.52 37.31 1.22
N ASP A 134 13.12 36.64 2.21
CA ASP A 134 12.71 36.79 3.59
C ASP A 134 12.57 38.25 4.00
N THR A 135 11.46 38.61 4.60
CA THR A 135 11.13 40.03 4.88
C THR A 135 12.03 40.66 5.95
N THR A 136 12.69 39.86 6.77
CA THR A 136 13.65 40.31 7.80
C THR A 136 15.07 40.34 7.26
N THR A 137 15.53 39.21 6.74
CA THR A 137 16.95 38.99 6.39
C THR A 137 17.26 39.27 4.93
N GLY A 138 16.28 39.34 4.05
CA GLY A 138 16.47 39.45 2.60
C GLY A 138 16.96 38.15 1.95
N ALA A 139 17.05 37.06 2.68
CA ALA A 139 17.49 35.76 2.15
C ALA A 139 16.53 35.23 1.11
N MET A 140 17.04 34.79 -0.05
CA MET A 140 16.26 34.13 -1.09
C MET A 140 15.72 32.79 -0.57
N ALA A 141 14.41 32.62 -0.63
CA ALA A 141 13.76 31.40 -0.22
C ALA A 141 14.07 30.23 -1.15
N LYS A 142 14.19 29.05 -0.57
CA LYS A 142 14.40 27.78 -1.24
C LYS A 142 13.61 26.70 -0.52
N GLY A 143 13.11 25.70 -1.25
CA GLY A 143 12.25 24.67 -0.67
C GLY A 143 10.81 25.15 -0.47
N ILE A 144 10.05 24.37 0.30
CA ILE A 144 8.67 24.71 0.65
C ILE A 144 8.68 25.88 1.65
N THR A 145 8.04 26.97 1.27
CA THR A 145 8.07 28.23 2.00
C THR A 145 6.67 28.81 2.15
N HIS A 146 6.34 29.30 3.34
CA HIS A 146 5.10 30.05 3.56
C HIS A 146 5.29 31.51 3.14
N VAL A 147 4.47 31.96 2.20
CA VAL A 147 4.44 33.33 1.70
C VAL A 147 3.17 34.01 2.25
N PRO A 148 3.31 35.07 3.06
CA PRO A 148 2.16 35.67 3.75
C PRO A 148 1.26 36.53 2.86
N SER A 149 1.68 36.87 1.63
CA SER A 149 0.88 37.64 0.70
C SER A 149 -0.40 36.90 0.28
N ASN A 150 -1.44 37.68 -0.10
CA ASN A 150 -2.74 37.17 -0.58
C ASN A 150 -3.42 36.16 0.38
N GLY A 151 -3.35 36.42 1.70
CA GLY A 151 -3.98 35.58 2.71
C GLY A 151 -3.14 34.40 3.17
N GLY A 152 -1.91 34.31 2.70
CA GLY A 152 -0.97 33.24 3.07
C GLY A 152 -1.10 32.01 2.17
N LYS A 153 0.04 31.56 1.65
CA LYS A 153 0.12 30.33 0.85
C LYS A 153 1.45 29.62 1.07
N TRP A 154 1.44 28.30 0.99
CA TRP A 154 2.65 27.50 0.87
C TRP A 154 3.01 27.36 -0.60
N VAL A 155 4.27 27.58 -0.95
CA VAL A 155 4.80 27.48 -2.32
C VAL A 155 6.13 26.74 -2.30
N TYR A 156 6.58 26.27 -3.45
CA TYR A 156 7.88 25.63 -3.58
C TYR A 156 8.82 26.45 -4.45
N TYR A 157 9.96 26.82 -3.89
CA TYR A 157 11.04 27.46 -4.60
C TYR A 157 12.16 26.45 -4.90
N ASP A 158 12.57 26.39 -6.15
CA ASP A 158 13.65 25.50 -6.60
C ASP A 158 14.92 25.66 -5.75
N LEU A 159 15.48 24.57 -5.30
CA LEU A 159 16.59 24.56 -4.35
C LEU A 159 17.87 25.20 -4.90
N THR A 160 18.06 25.18 -6.22
CA THR A 160 19.23 25.75 -6.88
C THR A 160 18.98 27.19 -7.28
N THR A 161 17.93 27.44 -8.03
CA THR A 161 17.67 28.72 -8.68
C THR A 161 16.83 29.68 -7.85
N GLY A 162 16.10 29.19 -6.84
CA GLY A 162 15.12 29.99 -6.08
C GLY A 162 13.86 30.37 -6.86
N LYS A 163 13.63 29.81 -8.06
CA LYS A 163 12.43 30.08 -8.85
C LYS A 163 11.22 29.34 -8.30
N MET A 164 10.07 30.02 -8.20
CA MET A 164 8.81 29.39 -7.84
C MET A 164 8.46 28.29 -8.83
N GLN A 165 8.03 27.15 -8.31
CA GLN A 165 7.65 25.97 -9.07
C GLN A 165 6.13 25.80 -9.13
N TYR A 166 5.63 25.13 -10.19
CA TYR A 166 4.22 24.94 -10.48
C TYR A 166 3.93 23.51 -10.92
N GLY A 167 2.68 23.09 -10.79
CA GLY A 167 2.23 21.76 -11.17
C GLY A 167 2.68 20.68 -10.21
N GLU A 168 2.65 19.44 -10.68
CA GLU A 168 3.06 18.29 -9.89
C GLU A 168 4.59 18.25 -9.77
N ARG A 169 5.11 18.13 -8.54
CA ARG A 169 6.53 18.12 -8.24
C ARG A 169 6.86 17.06 -7.19
N HIS A 170 7.88 16.28 -7.47
CA HIS A 170 8.54 15.49 -6.43
C HIS A 170 9.54 16.40 -5.70
N VAL A 171 9.32 16.57 -4.43
CA VAL A 171 10.21 17.34 -3.53
C VAL A 171 11.01 16.34 -2.71
N ASP A 172 12.32 16.54 -2.62
CA ASP A 172 13.22 15.66 -1.88
C ASP A 172 14.45 16.44 -1.41
N TYR A 173 14.33 17.14 -0.28
CA TYR A 173 15.47 17.85 0.31
C TYR A 173 15.64 17.58 1.81
N ASP A 174 14.66 17.01 2.45
CA ASP A 174 14.76 16.46 3.79
C ASP A 174 13.67 15.39 4.01
N LYS A 175 13.82 14.61 5.07
CA LYS A 175 12.92 13.48 5.37
C LYS A 175 11.47 13.91 5.60
N SER A 176 11.24 15.12 6.09
CA SER A 176 9.88 15.63 6.37
C SER A 176 9.18 16.11 5.10
N HIS A 177 9.93 16.52 4.07
CA HIS A 177 9.39 17.08 2.83
C HIS A 177 9.53 16.16 1.62
N THR A 178 10.09 14.96 1.77
CA THR A 178 10.12 13.99 0.66
C THR A 178 8.72 13.52 0.29
N GLY A 179 8.34 13.68 -0.98
CA GLY A 179 7.04 13.25 -1.52
C GLY A 179 6.60 14.04 -2.75
N TRP A 180 5.45 13.64 -3.31
CA TRP A 180 4.81 14.36 -4.40
C TRP A 180 3.86 15.42 -3.85
N TYR A 181 3.90 16.60 -4.47
CA TYR A 181 3.08 17.78 -4.17
C TYR A 181 2.50 18.35 -5.47
N TYR A 182 1.47 19.12 -5.35
CA TYR A 182 0.94 19.89 -6.46
C TYR A 182 0.89 21.38 -6.10
N PHE A 183 1.43 22.20 -6.99
CA PHE A 183 1.43 23.65 -6.86
C PHE A 183 0.59 24.25 -7.96
N ASP A 184 -0.40 25.03 -7.60
CA ASP A 184 -1.36 25.62 -8.54
C ASP A 184 -0.64 26.31 -9.71
N PRO A 185 -0.99 26.03 -10.97
CA PRO A 185 -0.28 26.55 -12.13
C PRO A 185 -0.30 28.07 -12.29
N GLN A 186 -1.23 28.77 -11.63
CA GLN A 186 -1.37 30.23 -11.75
C GLN A 186 -0.75 30.93 -10.55
N THR A 187 -0.99 30.41 -9.35
CA THR A 187 -0.62 31.09 -8.09
C THR A 187 0.59 30.51 -7.41
N GLY A 188 1.02 29.29 -7.79
CA GLY A 188 2.05 28.51 -7.11
C GLY A 188 1.62 27.99 -5.74
N ALA A 189 0.38 28.17 -5.32
CA ALA A 189 -0.10 27.72 -4.03
C ALA A 189 -0.12 26.19 -3.95
N MET A 190 0.42 25.63 -2.85
CA MET A 190 0.36 24.19 -2.56
C MET A 190 -1.09 23.75 -2.44
N ALA A 191 -1.43 22.69 -3.15
CA ALA A 191 -2.74 22.07 -3.07
C ALA A 191 -2.88 21.20 -1.82
N HIS A 192 -4.05 21.20 -1.27
CA HIS A 192 -4.55 20.32 -0.22
C HIS A 192 -5.88 19.74 -0.69
N ASP A 193 -6.25 18.53 -0.19
CA ASP A 193 -7.52 17.93 -0.60
C ASP A 193 -7.47 17.27 -2.00
N PHE A 194 -8.63 16.98 -2.59
CA PHE A 194 -8.74 16.32 -3.88
C PHE A 194 -8.36 17.27 -5.04
N VAL A 195 -7.51 16.78 -5.93
CA VAL A 195 -7.09 17.50 -7.14
C VAL A 195 -7.27 16.62 -8.36
N TYR A 196 -7.88 17.16 -9.40
CA TYR A 196 -7.94 16.50 -10.70
C TYR A 196 -6.77 16.93 -11.58
N LEU A 197 -5.85 15.99 -11.80
CA LEU A 197 -4.69 16.21 -12.67
C LEU A 197 -5.08 15.99 -14.14
N ARG A 198 -5.46 17.06 -14.83
CA ARG A 198 -6.00 17.03 -16.21
C ARG A 198 -5.09 16.31 -17.19
N ASN A 199 -3.79 16.56 -17.11
CA ASN A 199 -2.80 15.98 -18.02
C ASN A 199 -2.64 14.45 -17.85
N LEU A 200 -3.00 13.91 -16.68
CA LEU A 200 -2.91 12.50 -16.34
C LEU A 200 -4.27 11.82 -16.25
N ASN A 201 -5.35 12.61 -16.44
CA ASN A 201 -6.75 12.15 -16.37
C ASN A 201 -7.04 11.34 -15.09
N LYS A 202 -6.59 11.84 -13.93
CA LYS A 202 -6.75 11.17 -12.64
C LYS A 202 -7.09 12.14 -11.52
N TRP A 203 -7.91 11.68 -10.57
CA TRP A 203 -8.04 12.31 -9.26
C TRP A 203 -6.95 11.78 -8.34
N VAL A 204 -6.38 12.66 -7.52
CA VAL A 204 -5.42 12.37 -6.45
C VAL A 204 -5.84 13.10 -5.19
N TYR A 205 -5.29 12.71 -4.06
CA TYR A 205 -5.52 13.40 -2.79
C TYR A 205 -4.21 13.86 -2.19
N TYR A 206 -4.15 15.13 -1.86
CA TYR A 206 -3.04 15.73 -1.14
C TYR A 206 -3.43 15.95 0.32
N ASP A 207 -2.63 15.43 1.23
CA ASP A 207 -2.90 15.50 2.66
C ASP A 207 -3.20 16.93 3.12
N LYS A 208 -4.26 17.07 3.89
CA LYS A 208 -4.81 18.35 4.33
C LYS A 208 -3.79 19.23 5.08
N TYR A 209 -2.85 18.62 5.79
CA TYR A 209 -1.90 19.34 6.64
C TYR A 209 -0.53 19.48 5.98
N THR A 210 -0.05 18.43 5.36
CA THR A 210 1.30 18.37 4.79
C THR A 210 1.37 18.71 3.32
N GLY A 211 0.25 18.66 2.59
CA GLY A 211 0.21 18.80 1.14
C GLY A 211 0.81 17.63 0.37
N LYS A 212 1.21 16.53 1.03
CA LYS A 212 1.76 15.36 0.36
C LYS A 212 0.68 14.51 -0.30
N MET A 213 0.97 14.02 -1.51
CA MET A 213 0.12 13.03 -2.18
C MET A 213 -0.04 11.78 -1.32
N GLN A 214 -1.26 11.27 -1.23
CA GLN A 214 -1.60 10.08 -0.47
C GLN A 214 -1.76 8.87 -1.38
N TYR A 215 -1.52 7.68 -0.81
CA TYR A 215 -1.55 6.38 -1.50
C TYR A 215 -2.29 5.36 -0.64
N GLY A 216 -2.81 4.30 -1.29
CA GLY A 216 -3.55 3.24 -0.62
C GLY A 216 -4.87 3.73 -0.01
N GLU A 217 -5.39 2.96 0.96
CA GLU A 217 -6.65 3.30 1.62
C GLU A 217 -6.50 4.52 2.53
N GLN A 218 -7.39 5.50 2.34
CA GLN A 218 -7.45 6.74 3.12
C GLN A 218 -8.87 7.00 3.63
N LEU A 219 -9.00 7.31 4.92
CA LEU A 219 -10.26 7.76 5.50
C LEU A 219 -10.34 9.28 5.42
N ILE A 220 -11.18 9.79 4.53
CA ILE A 220 -11.31 11.23 4.27
C ILE A 220 -12.77 11.63 4.50
N ASN A 221 -12.99 12.57 5.39
CA ASN A 221 -14.33 13.09 5.71
C ASN A 221 -15.37 11.98 6.04
N GLY A 222 -14.95 10.90 6.70
CA GLY A 222 -15.80 9.79 7.10
C GLY A 222 -16.04 8.73 6.02
N HIS A 223 -15.42 8.85 4.86
CA HIS A 223 -15.50 7.87 3.78
C HIS A 223 -14.12 7.28 3.46
N TRP A 224 -14.08 5.98 3.16
CA TRP A 224 -12.88 5.32 2.69
C TRP A 224 -12.72 5.49 1.18
N TYR A 225 -11.53 5.86 0.76
CA TYR A 225 -11.06 5.95 -0.61
C TYR A 225 -9.83 5.08 -0.77
N ASP A 226 -9.52 4.69 -1.99
CA ASP A 226 -8.27 4.01 -2.31
C ASP A 226 -7.53 4.74 -3.43
N PHE A 227 -6.23 4.89 -3.26
CA PHE A 227 -5.35 5.54 -4.22
C PHE A 227 -4.25 4.57 -4.62
N ASP A 228 -4.06 4.38 -5.92
CA ASP A 228 -3.03 3.50 -6.46
C ASP A 228 -1.66 3.74 -5.81
N GLU A 229 -1.03 2.69 -5.35
CA GLU A 229 0.20 2.75 -4.55
C GLU A 229 1.41 3.32 -5.31
N SER A 230 1.37 3.33 -6.65
CA SER A 230 2.46 3.83 -7.51
C SER A 230 2.18 5.23 -8.03
N THR A 231 0.95 5.49 -8.42
CA THR A 231 0.57 6.69 -9.15
C THR A 231 -0.23 7.69 -8.33
N GLY A 232 -0.75 7.29 -7.16
CA GLY A 232 -1.68 8.08 -6.35
C GLY A 232 -3.05 8.29 -7.00
N ALA A 233 -3.37 7.57 -8.10
CA ALA A 233 -4.65 7.71 -8.77
C ALA A 233 -5.80 7.11 -7.94
N MET A 234 -6.86 7.86 -7.72
CA MET A 234 -8.08 7.38 -7.06
C MET A 234 -8.64 6.16 -7.79
N GLN A 235 -8.94 5.12 -7.05
CA GLN A 235 -9.49 3.88 -7.57
C GLN A 235 -11.02 3.90 -7.58
N TYR A 236 -11.62 3.19 -8.55
CA TYR A 236 -13.06 3.09 -8.76
C TYR A 236 -13.46 1.67 -9.10
N GLY A 237 -14.70 1.32 -8.83
CA GLY A 237 -15.23 0.00 -9.15
C GLY A 237 -14.74 -1.07 -8.19
N PHE A 238 -14.63 -2.30 -8.69
CA PHE A 238 -14.10 -3.40 -7.88
C PHE A 238 -12.58 -3.31 -7.75
N VAL A 239 -12.13 -3.20 -6.53
CA VAL A 239 -10.70 -3.17 -6.17
C VAL A 239 -10.39 -4.30 -5.20
N CYS A 240 -9.31 -5.01 -5.46
CA CYS A 240 -8.77 -5.99 -4.53
C CYS A 240 -7.75 -5.30 -3.61
N LEU A 241 -8.12 -5.10 -2.37
CA LEU A 241 -7.22 -4.57 -1.35
C LEU A 241 -6.24 -5.67 -0.92
N SER A 242 -5.06 -5.66 -1.48
CA SER A 242 -4.05 -6.71 -1.30
C SER A 242 -3.67 -6.92 0.16
N LYS A 243 -3.49 -5.87 0.93
CA LYS A 243 -3.16 -5.92 2.37
C LYS A 243 -4.28 -6.51 3.21
N ALA A 244 -5.53 -6.18 2.90
CA ALA A 244 -6.71 -6.68 3.60
C ALA A 244 -7.29 -7.94 2.96
N GLN A 245 -6.78 -8.33 1.80
CA GLN A 245 -7.16 -9.51 1.00
C GLN A 245 -8.66 -9.64 0.77
N LYS A 246 -9.29 -8.54 0.47
CA LYS A 246 -10.73 -8.45 0.21
C LYS A 246 -11.01 -7.68 -1.06
N TRP A 247 -12.05 -8.10 -1.78
CA TRP A 247 -12.65 -7.28 -2.82
C TRP A 247 -13.61 -6.29 -2.18
N VAL A 248 -13.51 -5.05 -2.57
CA VAL A 248 -14.42 -3.97 -2.21
C VAL A 248 -14.92 -3.28 -3.46
N PHE A 249 -15.91 -2.41 -3.33
CA PHE A 249 -16.36 -1.60 -4.44
C PHE A 249 -16.33 -0.12 -4.06
N TYR A 250 -15.60 0.65 -4.84
CA TYR A 250 -15.59 2.09 -4.76
C TYR A 250 -16.57 2.68 -5.78
N ASP A 251 -17.42 3.57 -5.32
CA ASP A 251 -18.41 4.25 -6.18
C ASP A 251 -17.73 4.86 -7.40
N ARG A 252 -18.26 4.62 -8.60
CA ARG A 252 -17.62 5.05 -9.85
C ARG A 252 -17.63 6.55 -10.07
N ARG A 253 -18.51 7.28 -9.39
CA ARG A 253 -18.62 8.72 -9.48
C ARG A 253 -17.94 9.44 -8.33
N MET A 254 -18.16 8.95 -7.12
CA MET A 254 -17.70 9.61 -5.90
C MET A 254 -16.36 9.08 -5.40
N GLY A 255 -15.94 7.88 -5.81
CA GLY A 255 -14.68 7.27 -5.41
C GLY A 255 -14.67 6.66 -4.01
N TRP A 256 -15.74 6.77 -3.23
CA TRP A 256 -15.77 6.20 -1.89
C TRP A 256 -16.24 4.75 -1.85
N MET A 257 -15.81 4.03 -0.82
CA MET A 257 -16.21 2.63 -0.59
C MET A 257 -17.70 2.51 -0.29
N LEU A 258 -18.36 1.53 -0.90
CA LEU A 258 -19.76 1.21 -0.66
C LEU A 258 -19.92 0.05 0.34
N TYR A 259 -21.10 0.00 1.00
CA TYR A 259 -21.47 -0.96 2.04
C TYR A 259 -22.92 -1.41 1.86
N GLY A 260 -23.25 -2.64 2.28
CA GLY A 260 -24.62 -3.18 2.21
C GLY A 260 -24.98 -3.77 0.85
N GLU A 261 -26.27 -3.94 0.56
CA GLU A 261 -26.74 -4.42 -0.74
C GLU A 261 -26.73 -3.28 -1.77
N TYR A 262 -26.06 -3.54 -2.92
CA TYR A 262 -25.97 -2.56 -4.01
C TYR A 262 -26.18 -3.18 -5.38
N PRO A 263 -26.97 -2.54 -6.27
CA PRO A 263 -27.05 -2.90 -7.67
C PRO A 263 -25.85 -2.32 -8.42
N ILE A 264 -24.99 -3.18 -8.93
CA ILE A 264 -23.77 -2.81 -9.68
C ILE A 264 -23.82 -3.52 -11.03
N ASP A 265 -23.76 -2.77 -12.12
CA ASP A 265 -23.79 -3.29 -13.50
C ASP A 265 -24.94 -4.29 -13.77
N GLY A 266 -26.13 -3.99 -13.27
CA GLY A 266 -27.34 -4.81 -13.50
C GLY A 266 -27.41 -6.08 -12.63
N ALA A 267 -26.50 -6.27 -11.67
CA ALA A 267 -26.55 -7.37 -10.71
C ALA A 267 -26.49 -6.83 -9.27
N TRP A 268 -27.14 -7.54 -8.34
CA TRP A 268 -27.04 -7.20 -6.92
C TRP A 268 -25.83 -7.86 -6.29
N TYR A 269 -25.16 -7.10 -5.45
CA TYR A 269 -24.03 -7.50 -4.62
C TYR A 269 -24.31 -7.19 -3.16
N LEU A 270 -23.72 -7.96 -2.29
CA LEU A 270 -23.67 -7.65 -0.86
C LEU A 270 -22.25 -7.26 -0.48
N LEU A 271 -22.10 -6.08 0.07
CA LEU A 271 -20.87 -5.54 0.60
C LEU A 271 -20.97 -5.52 2.13
N ASP A 272 -20.01 -6.08 2.82
CA ASP A 272 -20.04 -6.13 4.28
C ASP A 272 -20.24 -4.73 4.89
N ALA A 273 -21.15 -4.62 5.84
CA ALA A 273 -21.57 -3.33 6.39
C ALA A 273 -20.48 -2.56 7.14
N HIS A 274 -19.42 -3.24 7.59
CA HIS A 274 -18.33 -2.65 8.38
C HIS A 274 -17.03 -2.56 7.58
N THR A 275 -16.75 -3.55 6.75
CA THR A 275 -15.47 -3.68 6.04
C THR A 275 -15.55 -3.37 4.56
N GLY A 276 -16.76 -3.24 4.00
CA GLY A 276 -16.99 -3.08 2.57
C GLY A 276 -16.67 -4.32 1.73
N ALA A 277 -16.28 -5.44 2.34
CA ALA A 277 -15.88 -6.64 1.64
C ALA A 277 -17.05 -7.27 0.87
N VAL A 278 -16.82 -7.63 -0.41
CA VAL A 278 -17.80 -8.37 -1.22
C VAL A 278 -18.13 -9.70 -0.54
N GLN A 279 -19.41 -9.96 -0.30
CA GLN A 279 -19.90 -11.17 0.30
C GLN A 279 -20.28 -12.20 -0.76
N TYR A 280 -20.12 -13.47 -0.41
CA TYR A 280 -20.38 -14.61 -1.29
C TYR A 280 -21.19 -15.68 -0.57
N GLY A 281 -21.74 -16.64 -1.34
CA GLY A 281 -22.46 -17.79 -0.81
C GLY A 281 -23.81 -17.41 -0.22
N TRP A 282 -24.26 -18.23 0.71
CA TRP A 282 -25.56 -18.10 1.35
C TRP A 282 -25.60 -16.97 2.36
N GLN A 283 -26.61 -16.11 2.23
CA GLN A 283 -26.81 -14.97 3.13
C GLN A 283 -28.26 -14.90 3.60
N ARG A 284 -28.47 -14.45 4.82
CA ARG A 284 -29.80 -14.24 5.38
C ARG A 284 -30.04 -12.75 5.57
N LEU A 285 -30.88 -12.19 4.72
CA LEU A 285 -31.12 -10.75 4.65
C LEU A 285 -32.64 -10.47 4.74
N GLY A 286 -33.06 -9.65 5.71
CA GLY A 286 -34.45 -9.21 5.81
C GLY A 286 -35.46 -10.35 5.87
N GLY A 287 -35.13 -11.48 6.50
CA GLY A 287 -35.98 -12.66 6.61
C GLY A 287 -35.97 -13.58 5.38
N LYS A 288 -35.27 -13.20 4.30
CA LYS A 288 -35.06 -14.06 3.10
C LYS A 288 -33.66 -14.70 3.11
N THR A 289 -33.57 -15.92 2.57
CA THR A 289 -32.28 -16.54 2.28
C THR A 289 -31.98 -16.31 0.81
N VAL A 290 -30.79 -15.77 0.53
CA VAL A 290 -30.27 -15.47 -0.81
C VAL A 290 -28.90 -16.13 -0.98
N CYS A 291 -28.42 -16.24 -2.21
CA CYS A 291 -27.08 -16.74 -2.47
C CYS A 291 -26.34 -15.80 -3.43
N TYR A 292 -25.13 -15.41 -3.08
CA TYR A 292 -24.25 -14.63 -3.94
C TYR A 292 -23.22 -15.57 -4.58
N SER A 293 -23.19 -15.54 -5.90
CA SER A 293 -22.33 -16.40 -6.70
C SER A 293 -20.86 -16.20 -6.38
N TRP A 294 -20.15 -17.25 -6.20
CA TRP A 294 -18.71 -17.26 -6.24
C TRP A 294 -18.26 -17.53 -7.69
N PRO A 295 -17.24 -16.83 -8.26
CA PRO A 295 -16.42 -15.74 -7.69
C PRO A 295 -17.00 -14.35 -7.94
N SER A 296 -18.11 -14.27 -8.67
CA SER A 296 -18.57 -13.00 -9.21
C SER A 296 -19.16 -12.06 -8.15
N GLY A 297 -19.58 -12.59 -7.00
CA GLY A 297 -20.31 -11.83 -5.98
C GLY A 297 -21.74 -11.46 -6.35
N LYS A 298 -22.23 -11.89 -7.53
CA LYS A 298 -23.58 -11.55 -8.01
C LYS A 298 -24.64 -12.39 -7.30
N MET A 299 -25.74 -11.76 -6.91
CA MET A 299 -26.92 -12.49 -6.40
C MET A 299 -27.44 -13.45 -7.46
N LEU A 300 -27.85 -14.65 -7.03
CA LEU A 300 -28.42 -15.68 -7.88
C LEU A 300 -29.95 -15.56 -8.01
N TYR A 301 -30.44 -15.85 -9.21
CA TYR A 301 -31.87 -15.81 -9.57
C TYR A 301 -32.25 -17.03 -10.38
N GLY A 302 -33.54 -17.41 -10.35
CA GLY A 302 -34.06 -18.49 -11.14
C GLY A 302 -33.55 -19.87 -10.70
N LYS A 303 -33.50 -20.81 -11.65
CA LYS A 303 -32.96 -22.16 -11.43
C LYS A 303 -31.42 -22.10 -11.51
N GLN A 304 -30.76 -22.50 -10.46
CA GLN A 304 -29.31 -22.53 -10.36
C GLN A 304 -28.80 -23.88 -9.87
N ASN A 305 -27.66 -24.29 -10.37
CA ASN A 305 -26.93 -25.42 -9.82
C ASN A 305 -25.77 -24.84 -8.96
N VAL A 306 -25.87 -25.03 -7.66
CA VAL A 306 -24.84 -24.62 -6.70
C VAL A 306 -24.30 -25.88 -6.04
N ASN A 307 -23.02 -26.18 -6.24
CA ASN A 307 -22.31 -27.33 -5.68
C ASN A 307 -23.05 -28.66 -5.92
N ASN A 308 -23.41 -28.92 -7.17
CA ASN A 308 -24.12 -30.13 -7.65
C ASN A 308 -25.54 -30.32 -7.11
N ALA A 309 -26.12 -29.31 -6.46
CA ALA A 309 -27.52 -29.32 -6.06
C ALA A 309 -28.31 -28.23 -6.79
N THR A 310 -29.57 -28.53 -7.14
CA THR A 310 -30.44 -27.57 -7.83
C THR A 310 -31.24 -26.76 -6.84
N TYR A 311 -31.15 -25.44 -6.99
CA TYR A 311 -31.88 -24.46 -6.21
C TYR A 311 -32.70 -23.55 -7.12
N TYR A 312 -33.79 -23.05 -6.58
CA TYR A 312 -34.67 -22.10 -7.26
C TYR A 312 -34.75 -20.82 -6.45
N PHE A 313 -34.38 -19.71 -7.06
CA PHE A 313 -34.43 -18.39 -6.46
C PHE A 313 -35.53 -17.57 -7.16
N ASP A 314 -36.23 -16.77 -6.39
CA ASP A 314 -37.20 -15.82 -6.94
C ASP A 314 -36.51 -14.87 -7.93
N ASN A 315 -37.08 -14.70 -9.12
CA ASN A 315 -36.46 -13.93 -10.20
C ASN A 315 -36.37 -12.41 -9.94
N ARG A 316 -37.09 -11.91 -8.95
CA ARG A 316 -37.12 -10.48 -8.62
C ARG A 316 -36.36 -10.20 -7.34
N THR A 317 -36.48 -11.02 -6.34
CA THR A 317 -35.94 -10.75 -4.98
C THR A 317 -34.72 -11.59 -4.66
N GLY A 318 -34.36 -12.58 -5.47
CA GLY A 318 -33.31 -13.54 -5.20
C GLY A 318 -33.59 -14.48 -4.01
N ALA A 319 -34.79 -14.43 -3.43
CA ALA A 319 -35.15 -15.27 -2.29
C ALA A 319 -35.20 -16.74 -2.67
N LEU A 320 -34.65 -17.61 -1.83
CA LEU A 320 -34.70 -19.07 -2.03
C LEU A 320 -36.12 -19.58 -1.92
N ASP A 321 -36.58 -20.29 -2.94
CA ASP A 321 -37.83 -21.10 -2.90
C ASP A 321 -37.53 -22.47 -2.27
N THR A 322 -37.77 -22.60 -0.97
CA THR A 322 -37.47 -23.81 -0.20
C THR A 322 -38.34 -24.99 -0.58
N ARG A 323 -39.48 -24.79 -1.27
CA ARG A 323 -40.38 -25.87 -1.69
C ARG A 323 -39.88 -26.59 -2.94
N ARG A 324 -39.19 -25.84 -3.81
CA ARG A 324 -38.68 -26.32 -5.10
C ARG A 324 -37.20 -26.66 -5.09
N SER A 325 -36.48 -26.15 -4.11
CA SER A 325 -35.05 -26.31 -3.97
C SER A 325 -34.71 -27.62 -3.27
N ALA A 326 -33.58 -28.21 -3.60
CA ALA A 326 -32.94 -29.16 -2.72
C ALA A 326 -32.82 -28.53 -1.33
N ALA A 327 -32.90 -29.32 -0.29
CA ALA A 327 -32.53 -28.87 1.03
C ALA A 327 -31.14 -28.23 0.90
N ILE A 328 -30.99 -27.01 1.38
CA ILE A 328 -29.65 -26.45 1.45
C ILE A 328 -28.86 -27.47 2.25
N PRO A 329 -27.84 -28.13 1.69
CA PRO A 329 -27.06 -29.07 2.47
C PRO A 329 -26.62 -28.35 3.74
N SER A 330 -26.73 -29.00 4.87
CA SER A 330 -26.15 -28.52 6.13
C SER A 330 -24.65 -28.23 6.04
N ASP A 331 -24.01 -28.76 4.99
CA ASP A 331 -22.63 -28.53 4.57
C ASP A 331 -22.39 -27.27 3.68
N HIS A 332 -23.47 -26.49 3.36
CA HIS A 332 -23.37 -25.26 2.55
C HIS A 332 -23.93 -24.00 3.24
N VAL A 333 -24.79 -24.16 4.22
CA VAL A 333 -25.05 -23.15 5.24
C VAL A 333 -24.30 -23.59 6.49
N GLY A 334 -22.99 -23.51 6.41
CA GLY A 334 -22.12 -24.21 7.32
C GLY A 334 -22.41 -25.70 7.20
N SER A 335 -21.52 -26.46 6.64
CA SER A 335 -21.38 -27.88 6.89
C SER A 335 -21.70 -28.19 8.35
N ALA A 336 -21.64 -29.41 8.74
CA ALA A 336 -21.54 -29.79 10.14
C ALA A 336 -20.48 -28.94 10.88
N ALA A 337 -19.52 -28.30 10.17
CA ALA A 337 -18.60 -27.29 10.70
C ALA A 337 -19.21 -25.88 10.83
N GLY A 338 -20.29 -25.55 10.17
CA GLY A 338 -21.07 -24.32 10.41
C GLY A 338 -21.77 -24.28 11.76
N ALA A 339 -21.99 -25.44 12.39
CA ALA A 339 -22.31 -25.54 13.81
C ALA A 339 -21.22 -24.89 14.69
N PHE A 340 -19.98 -24.76 14.20
CA PHE A 340 -18.91 -24.05 14.91
C PHE A 340 -19.25 -22.56 15.07
N GLY A 341 -19.54 -21.85 13.98
CA GLY A 341 -19.92 -20.44 14.04
C GLY A 341 -21.16 -20.18 14.89
N ASP A 342 -22.17 -21.08 14.87
CA ASP A 342 -23.33 -20.98 15.73
C ASP A 342 -22.97 -21.14 17.22
N LYS A 343 -22.09 -22.07 17.54
CA LYS A 343 -21.61 -22.26 18.91
C LYS A 343 -20.75 -21.10 19.41
N ILE A 344 -20.00 -20.44 18.50
CA ILE A 344 -19.31 -19.18 18.81
C ILE A 344 -20.34 -18.06 19.08
N ARG A 345 -21.28 -17.86 18.18
CA ARG A 345 -22.30 -16.79 18.32
C ARG A 345 -23.20 -16.95 19.54
N SER A 346 -23.48 -18.17 19.93
CA SER A 346 -24.29 -18.48 21.13
C SER A 346 -23.49 -18.42 22.43
N GLY A 347 -22.18 -18.16 22.38
CA GLY A 347 -21.30 -18.14 23.54
C GLY A 347 -21.02 -19.51 24.18
N ARG A 348 -21.29 -20.60 23.44
CA ARG A 348 -21.05 -21.97 23.91
C ARG A 348 -19.56 -22.28 23.99
N TYR A 349 -18.75 -21.70 23.11
CA TYR A 349 -17.28 -21.81 23.14
C TYR A 349 -16.65 -20.53 23.64
N ARG A 350 -15.69 -20.66 24.55
CA ARG A 350 -14.84 -19.60 25.06
C ARG A 350 -13.36 -19.78 24.70
N SER A 351 -13.03 -21.00 24.30
CA SER A 351 -11.67 -21.36 23.91
C SER A 351 -11.68 -22.42 22.80
N VAL A 352 -10.72 -22.31 21.88
CA VAL A 352 -10.59 -23.21 20.72
C VAL A 352 -9.11 -23.55 20.52
N ARG A 353 -8.83 -24.85 20.26
CA ARG A 353 -7.50 -25.32 19.90
C ARG A 353 -7.45 -25.67 18.41
N VAL A 354 -6.41 -25.22 17.73
CA VAL A 354 -6.07 -25.65 16.37
C VAL A 354 -4.92 -26.67 16.46
N LEU A 355 -5.15 -27.84 15.89
CA LEU A 355 -4.21 -28.95 15.78
C LEU A 355 -3.85 -29.08 14.29
N GLY A 356 -2.63 -28.68 13.92
CA GLY A 356 -2.28 -28.56 12.51
C GLY A 356 -0.83 -28.85 12.18
N ASP A 357 -0.53 -28.73 10.90
CA ASP A 357 0.82 -28.85 10.34
C ASP A 357 1.39 -27.48 9.92
N SER A 358 2.36 -27.46 9.02
CA SER A 358 2.98 -26.24 8.52
C SER A 358 1.99 -25.30 7.79
N ILE A 359 0.97 -25.86 7.16
CA ILE A 359 -0.04 -25.08 6.42
C ILE A 359 -0.94 -24.32 7.41
N ALA A 360 -1.40 -25.00 8.46
CA ALA A 360 -2.16 -24.39 9.54
C ALA A 360 -1.31 -23.42 10.38
N ALA A 361 -0.01 -23.67 10.45
CA ALA A 361 0.96 -22.76 11.04
C ALA A 361 1.22 -21.51 10.21
N GLY A 362 0.82 -21.47 8.94
CA GLY A 362 1.01 -20.33 8.04
C GLY A 362 2.39 -20.28 7.39
N VAL A 363 3.14 -21.37 7.38
CA VAL A 363 4.42 -21.44 6.63
C VAL A 363 4.17 -21.11 5.16
N GLY A 364 5.03 -20.29 4.59
CA GLY A 364 4.91 -19.82 3.21
C GLY A 364 4.32 -18.42 3.07
N ALA A 365 3.54 -17.93 4.04
CA ALA A 365 3.11 -16.55 4.08
C ALA A 365 4.30 -15.59 4.34
N ALA A 366 4.20 -14.36 3.88
CA ALA A 366 5.13 -13.32 4.28
C ALA A 366 5.09 -13.17 5.81
N ASN A 367 6.26 -12.98 6.42
CA ASN A 367 6.40 -12.76 7.87
C ASN A 367 6.06 -13.96 8.78
N THR A 368 6.11 -15.18 8.23
CA THR A 368 6.09 -16.38 9.09
C THR A 368 7.44 -16.57 9.75
N TYR A 369 7.40 -16.89 11.01
CA TYR A 369 8.59 -17.11 11.83
C TYR A 369 9.37 -18.36 11.38
N PRO A 370 10.70 -18.34 11.29
CA PRO A 370 11.49 -19.54 11.07
C PRO A 370 11.49 -20.39 12.35
N TYR A 371 10.96 -21.60 12.28
CA TYR A 371 10.97 -22.55 13.39
C TYR A 371 12.26 -23.33 13.46
N THR A 372 12.72 -23.56 14.67
CA THR A 372 13.67 -24.63 14.93
C THR A 372 12.93 -25.95 15.15
N SER A 373 13.51 -27.08 14.72
CA SER A 373 12.90 -28.39 14.92
C SER A 373 12.69 -28.75 16.40
N ARG A 374 13.34 -28.06 17.33
CA ARG A 374 13.21 -28.22 18.77
C ARG A 374 11.93 -27.56 19.30
N GLU A 375 11.60 -26.37 18.83
CA GLU A 375 10.37 -25.66 19.18
C GLU A 375 9.12 -26.41 18.72
N LEU A 376 9.20 -27.10 17.57
CA LEU A 376 8.10 -27.86 16.99
C LEU A 376 7.66 -29.08 17.83
N PHE A 377 8.51 -29.57 18.69
CA PHE A 377 8.20 -30.74 19.53
C PHE A 377 7.73 -30.40 20.94
N GLN A 378 7.84 -29.16 21.35
CA GLN A 378 7.42 -28.76 22.71
C GLN A 378 5.93 -28.49 22.81
N LEU A 379 5.20 -28.47 21.66
CA LEU A 379 3.75 -28.25 21.60
C LEU A 379 3.30 -26.98 22.32
N GLU A 380 4.22 -26.04 22.50
CA GLU A 380 3.90 -24.74 23.03
C GLU A 380 3.11 -23.93 22.02
N GLU A 381 2.28 -23.03 22.49
CA GLU A 381 1.59 -22.07 21.63
C GLU A 381 2.62 -21.27 20.85
N VAL A 382 2.61 -21.39 19.54
CA VAL A 382 3.57 -20.71 18.70
C VAL A 382 2.90 -19.47 18.10
N THR A 383 3.46 -18.32 18.42
CA THR A 383 3.03 -17.06 17.82
C THR A 383 3.82 -16.81 16.55
N TYR A 384 3.15 -16.96 15.40
CA TYR A 384 3.80 -16.98 14.10
C TYR A 384 3.90 -15.63 13.41
N TYR A 385 3.69 -14.52 14.10
CA TYR A 385 3.59 -13.24 13.43
C TYR A 385 4.04 -12.08 14.31
N GLU A 386 4.54 -11.08 13.65
CA GLU A 386 4.57 -9.75 14.21
C GLU A 386 3.16 -9.14 14.22
N PRO A 387 2.75 -8.40 15.26
CA PRO A 387 1.43 -7.80 15.35
C PRO A 387 1.01 -6.98 14.13
N SER A 388 1.96 -6.35 13.46
CA SER A 388 1.76 -5.58 12.24
C SER A 388 1.43 -6.41 10.99
N HIS A 389 1.67 -7.73 11.03
CA HIS A 389 1.53 -8.64 9.88
C HIS A 389 0.51 -9.76 10.08
N GLN A 390 -0.34 -9.63 11.08
CA GLN A 390 -1.34 -10.64 11.45
C GLN A 390 -2.34 -10.99 10.34
N THR A 391 -2.44 -10.14 9.32
CA THR A 391 -3.38 -10.33 8.20
C THR A 391 -2.95 -11.40 7.20
N ASP A 392 -1.68 -11.79 7.21
CA ASP A 392 -1.11 -12.65 6.17
C ASP A 392 -1.37 -14.15 6.37
N MET A 393 -2.00 -14.55 7.47
CA MET A 393 -2.25 -15.95 7.80
C MET A 393 -3.72 -16.23 8.07
N ALA A 394 -4.23 -17.32 7.48
CA ALA A 394 -5.62 -17.74 7.65
C ALA A 394 -5.95 -18.05 9.13
N THR A 395 -5.06 -18.73 9.85
CA THR A 395 -5.23 -19.06 11.27
C THR A 395 -5.17 -17.83 12.17
N ASN A 396 -4.36 -16.83 11.84
CA ASN A 396 -4.37 -15.55 12.56
C ASN A 396 -5.63 -14.73 12.29
N SER A 397 -6.18 -14.80 11.10
CA SER A 397 -7.47 -14.20 10.78
C SER A 397 -8.59 -14.90 11.57
N LEU A 398 -8.51 -16.23 11.72
CA LEU A 398 -9.41 -16.99 12.59
C LEU A 398 -9.25 -16.55 14.06
N ARG A 399 -8.04 -16.45 14.56
CA ARG A 399 -7.74 -15.97 15.93
C ARG A 399 -8.39 -14.62 16.19
N ARG A 400 -8.16 -13.62 15.35
CA ARG A 400 -8.76 -12.28 15.51
C ARG A 400 -10.28 -12.29 15.47
N TYR A 401 -10.84 -13.12 14.58
CA TYR A 401 -12.28 -13.30 14.53
C TYR A 401 -12.83 -13.84 15.86
N LEU A 402 -12.18 -14.85 16.44
CA LEU A 402 -12.57 -15.46 17.71
C LEU A 402 -12.38 -14.49 18.89
N GLU A 403 -11.22 -13.85 18.98
CA GLU A 403 -10.90 -12.86 20.02
C GLU A 403 -11.87 -11.66 20.01
N SER A 404 -12.29 -11.20 18.84
CA SER A 404 -13.31 -10.15 18.72
C SER A 404 -14.67 -10.53 19.31
N ARG A 405 -14.87 -11.82 19.61
CA ARG A 405 -16.06 -12.40 20.24
C ARG A 405 -15.81 -12.94 21.65
N GLY A 406 -14.65 -12.60 22.22
CA GLY A 406 -14.26 -13.05 23.55
C GLY A 406 -13.89 -14.53 23.64
N VAL A 407 -13.51 -15.15 22.50
CA VAL A 407 -13.09 -16.56 22.43
C VAL A 407 -11.58 -16.62 22.23
N SER A 408 -10.86 -17.26 23.16
CA SER A 408 -9.42 -17.49 23.03
C SER A 408 -9.10 -18.59 22.03
N MET A 409 -7.94 -18.49 21.36
CA MET A 409 -7.48 -19.52 20.43
C MET A 409 -6.02 -19.93 20.73
N THR A 410 -5.80 -21.21 20.94
CA THR A 410 -4.48 -21.84 21.00
C THR A 410 -4.16 -22.45 19.64
N ASN A 411 -3.06 -22.04 19.01
CA ASN A 411 -2.56 -22.68 17.79
C ASN A 411 -1.41 -23.64 18.13
N ALA A 412 -1.73 -24.93 18.20
CA ALA A 412 -0.79 -26.01 18.47
C ALA A 412 -0.30 -26.71 17.18
N SER A 413 -0.21 -25.97 16.07
CA SER A 413 0.27 -26.49 14.80
C SER A 413 1.78 -26.69 14.80
N ALA A 414 2.26 -27.80 14.24
CA ALA A 414 3.67 -28.18 14.23
C ALA A 414 4.21 -28.36 12.80
N PRO A 415 4.88 -27.33 12.22
CA PRO A 415 5.48 -27.43 10.88
C PRO A 415 6.46 -28.60 10.75
N GLY A 416 6.32 -29.38 9.65
CA GLY A 416 7.16 -30.54 9.35
C GLY A 416 6.95 -31.78 10.24
N LYS A 417 6.22 -31.63 11.34
CA LYS A 417 5.96 -32.71 12.32
C LYS A 417 4.48 -33.01 12.50
N GLY A 418 3.61 -32.00 12.36
CA GLY A 418 2.18 -32.16 12.46
C GLY A 418 1.65 -33.09 11.38
N SER A 419 1.24 -34.28 11.80
CA SER A 419 0.62 -35.34 11.01
C SER A 419 -0.17 -36.23 11.94
N TYR A 420 -1.13 -36.97 11.43
CA TYR A 420 -1.88 -37.94 12.25
C TYR A 420 -0.95 -38.96 12.88
N SER A 421 -0.05 -39.53 12.08
CA SER A 421 0.96 -40.49 12.57
C SER A 421 1.97 -39.86 13.53
N GLY A 422 2.40 -38.64 13.28
CA GLY A 422 3.33 -37.90 14.15
C GLY A 422 2.69 -37.59 15.51
N TYR A 423 1.45 -37.13 15.53
CA TYR A 423 0.74 -36.80 16.76
C TYR A 423 0.35 -38.05 17.56
N ASN A 424 0.04 -39.15 16.89
CA ASN A 424 -0.12 -40.44 17.58
C ASN A 424 1.12 -40.86 18.39
N SER A 425 2.32 -40.57 17.89
CA SER A 425 3.56 -40.91 18.59
C SER A 425 3.81 -40.05 19.85
N ILE A 426 3.21 -38.85 19.91
CA ILE A 426 3.33 -37.92 21.04
C ILE A 426 2.17 -38.13 22.04
N GLY A 427 1.06 -38.70 21.56
CA GLY A 427 -0.13 -38.99 22.35
C GLY A 427 -0.91 -37.74 22.78
N ASP A 428 -1.35 -37.73 24.03
CA ASP A 428 -2.23 -36.67 24.55
C ASP A 428 -1.51 -35.35 24.81
N ALA A 429 -0.18 -35.29 24.67
CA ALA A 429 0.58 -34.05 24.82
C ALA A 429 0.21 -32.98 23.80
N THR A 430 -0.45 -33.35 22.67
CA THR A 430 -0.96 -32.40 21.69
C THR A 430 -2.25 -31.69 22.13
N LEU A 431 -2.95 -32.27 23.12
CA LEU A 431 -4.30 -31.90 23.51
C LEU A 431 -4.27 -30.92 24.69
N GLY A 432 -5.17 -29.94 24.67
CA GLY A 432 -5.39 -28.99 25.75
C GLY A 432 -6.72 -29.19 26.46
N HIS A 433 -7.26 -28.12 27.02
CA HIS A 433 -8.53 -28.10 27.76
C HIS A 433 -9.54 -27.11 27.17
N GLU A 434 -9.35 -26.71 25.93
CA GLU A 434 -10.25 -25.79 25.23
C GLU A 434 -11.61 -26.48 24.97
N ASP A 435 -12.63 -25.65 24.71
CA ASP A 435 -13.99 -26.14 24.51
C ASP A 435 -14.19 -26.92 23.20
N ALA A 436 -13.34 -26.65 22.20
CA ALA A 436 -13.41 -27.30 20.90
C ALA A 436 -12.01 -27.42 20.25
N ALA A 437 -11.88 -28.40 19.33
CA ALA A 437 -10.69 -28.59 18.54
C ALA A 437 -11.00 -28.51 17.03
N ILE A 438 -10.18 -27.75 16.32
CA ILE A 438 -10.10 -27.73 14.85
C ILE A 438 -8.85 -28.51 14.46
N VAL A 439 -9.01 -29.55 13.64
CA VAL A 439 -7.91 -30.40 13.18
C VAL A 439 -7.68 -30.15 11.70
N LEU A 440 -6.50 -29.66 11.33
CA LEU A 440 -6.05 -29.40 9.96
C LEU A 440 -4.70 -30.06 9.74
N LEU A 441 -4.72 -31.36 9.49
CA LEU A 441 -3.56 -32.24 9.32
C LEU A 441 -3.64 -32.99 7.98
N GLY A 442 -2.59 -33.70 7.61
CA GLY A 442 -2.51 -34.58 6.45
C GLY A 442 -1.34 -34.30 5.53
N ALA A 443 -0.96 -33.05 5.32
CA ALA A 443 0.10 -32.72 4.36
C ALA A 443 1.43 -33.45 4.64
N ASN A 444 1.77 -33.71 5.89
CA ASN A 444 2.97 -34.43 6.27
C ASN A 444 2.80 -35.97 6.37
N ASP A 445 1.56 -36.45 6.42
CA ASP A 445 1.31 -37.90 6.45
C ASP A 445 1.77 -38.58 5.17
N ARG A 446 1.62 -37.92 4.01
CA ARG A 446 2.10 -38.41 2.70
C ARG A 446 3.62 -38.62 2.63
N LEU A 447 4.39 -37.99 3.52
CA LEU A 447 5.83 -38.20 3.64
C LEU A 447 6.15 -39.53 4.30
N ARG A 448 5.22 -40.11 5.04
CA ARG A 448 5.43 -41.25 5.94
C ARG A 448 4.58 -42.46 5.59
N LEU A 449 3.41 -42.21 4.98
CA LEU A 449 2.42 -43.23 4.67
C LEU A 449 2.27 -43.38 3.14
N SER A 450 2.21 -44.61 2.66
CA SER A 450 2.18 -44.90 1.23
C SER A 450 0.81 -45.24 0.69
N ASN A 451 -0.20 -45.44 1.55
CA ASN A 451 -1.53 -45.82 1.14
C ASN A 451 -2.62 -45.23 2.06
N SER A 452 -3.84 -45.21 1.54
CA SER A 452 -5.02 -44.70 2.26
C SER A 452 -5.47 -45.54 3.45
N GLY A 453 -5.13 -46.85 3.47
CA GLY A 453 -5.46 -47.74 4.59
C GLY A 453 -4.63 -47.41 5.85
N ASP A 454 -3.35 -47.19 5.68
CA ASP A 454 -2.47 -46.75 6.78
C ASP A 454 -2.85 -45.35 7.25
N PHE A 455 -3.12 -44.44 6.33
CA PHE A 455 -3.62 -43.10 6.65
C PHE A 455 -4.91 -43.16 7.47
N LYS A 456 -5.86 -43.97 7.05
CA LYS A 456 -7.14 -44.17 7.75
C LYS A 456 -6.88 -44.61 9.21
N ARG A 457 -6.05 -45.60 9.41
CA ARG A 457 -5.73 -46.13 10.75
C ARG A 457 -5.13 -45.03 11.65
N GLU A 458 -4.16 -44.30 11.15
CA GLU A 458 -3.49 -43.23 11.90
C GLU A 458 -4.45 -42.06 12.20
N ALA A 459 -5.23 -41.63 11.22
CA ALA A 459 -6.21 -40.56 11.38
C ALA A 459 -7.31 -40.95 12.38
N GLU A 460 -7.86 -42.18 12.27
CA GLU A 460 -8.90 -42.67 13.16
C GLU A 460 -8.40 -42.79 14.59
N SER A 461 -7.17 -43.29 14.78
CA SER A 461 -6.52 -43.40 16.09
C SER A 461 -6.38 -42.04 16.77
N TYR A 462 -5.84 -41.04 16.07
CA TYR A 462 -5.66 -39.71 16.62
C TYR A 462 -6.96 -38.97 16.87
N LEU A 463 -7.88 -39.01 15.92
CA LEU A 463 -9.17 -38.34 16.04
C LEU A 463 -10.03 -38.92 17.16
N ASN A 464 -9.94 -40.22 17.44
CA ASN A 464 -10.57 -40.81 18.63
C ASN A 464 -10.03 -40.22 19.93
N ARG A 465 -8.71 -39.95 20.03
CA ARG A 465 -8.11 -39.27 21.21
C ARG A 465 -8.62 -37.82 21.30
N VAL A 466 -8.65 -37.10 20.20
CA VAL A 466 -9.21 -35.75 20.15
C VAL A 466 -10.68 -35.75 20.61
N ALA A 467 -11.47 -36.67 20.09
CA ALA A 467 -12.88 -36.80 20.46
C ALA A 467 -13.09 -37.22 21.92
N ALA A 468 -12.22 -38.06 22.46
CA ALA A 468 -12.25 -38.43 23.88
C ALA A 468 -11.97 -37.21 24.79
N ARG A 469 -11.12 -36.27 24.34
CA ARG A 469 -10.76 -35.06 25.10
C ARG A 469 -11.81 -33.97 25.00
N TYR A 470 -12.29 -33.66 23.80
CA TYR A 470 -13.15 -32.50 23.53
C TYR A 470 -14.64 -32.86 23.44
N GLY A 471 -14.96 -34.15 23.27
CA GLY A 471 -16.29 -34.62 22.89
C GLY A 471 -16.50 -34.61 21.37
N ALA A 472 -17.13 -35.63 20.83
CA ALA A 472 -17.30 -35.80 19.38
C ALA A 472 -17.95 -34.58 18.69
N ASP A 473 -18.95 -33.95 19.32
CA ASP A 473 -19.67 -32.76 18.83
C ASP A 473 -18.83 -31.46 18.84
N ASN A 474 -17.62 -31.49 19.39
CA ASN A 474 -16.73 -30.34 19.48
C ASN A 474 -15.40 -30.54 18.69
N VAL A 475 -15.36 -31.57 17.83
CA VAL A 475 -14.22 -31.86 16.94
C VAL A 475 -14.57 -31.50 15.52
N TYR A 476 -13.79 -30.61 14.92
CA TYR A 476 -13.94 -30.09 13.57
C TYR A 476 -12.74 -30.49 12.72
N VAL A 477 -12.92 -31.49 11.87
CA VAL A 477 -11.87 -32.04 11.00
C VAL A 477 -11.93 -31.34 9.65
N LEU A 478 -10.88 -30.62 9.32
CA LEU A 478 -10.69 -29.95 8.05
C LEU A 478 -9.72 -30.75 7.19
N ALA A 479 -10.17 -31.38 6.11
CA ALA A 479 -9.25 -31.98 5.14
C ALA A 479 -8.36 -30.88 4.55
N ASN A 480 -7.03 -31.10 4.58
CA ASN A 480 -6.05 -30.08 4.22
C ASN A 480 -6.15 -29.66 2.73
N ILE A 481 -5.51 -28.55 2.39
CA ILE A 481 -5.51 -28.02 1.02
C ILE A 481 -4.81 -28.95 0.04
N ASP A 482 -5.09 -28.78 -1.26
CA ASP A 482 -4.35 -29.46 -2.32
C ASP A 482 -2.91 -28.97 -2.41
N THR A 483 -2.04 -29.76 -3.04
CA THR A 483 -0.65 -29.39 -3.36
C THR A 483 -0.42 -29.49 -4.86
N LEU A 484 0.47 -28.66 -5.42
CA LEU A 484 0.62 -28.52 -6.88
C LEU A 484 1.22 -29.72 -7.58
N SER A 485 2.14 -30.40 -6.92
CA SER A 485 2.77 -31.59 -7.47
C SER A 485 3.26 -32.49 -6.34
N ASP A 486 2.68 -33.64 -6.25
CA ASP A 486 3.20 -34.68 -5.40
C ASP A 486 3.09 -36.02 -6.13
N PRO A 487 4.18 -36.61 -6.59
CA PRO A 487 4.19 -37.89 -7.29
C PRO A 487 3.97 -39.09 -6.36
N ARG A 488 3.64 -38.88 -5.07
CA ARG A 488 3.47 -39.93 -4.08
C ARG A 488 2.17 -40.71 -4.28
N SER A 489 2.15 -41.91 -3.78
CA SER A 489 1.02 -42.82 -3.89
C SER A 489 -0.22 -42.40 -3.10
N LEU A 490 -0.04 -41.71 -1.96
CA LEU A 490 -1.12 -41.12 -1.16
C LEU A 490 -1.36 -39.67 -1.56
N THR A 491 -2.53 -39.36 -2.08
CA THR A 491 -2.91 -37.99 -2.53
C THR A 491 -3.81 -37.31 -1.50
N MET A 492 -3.80 -35.95 -1.51
CA MET A 492 -4.72 -35.15 -0.66
C MET A 492 -6.19 -35.46 -0.94
N GLY A 493 -6.54 -35.82 -2.19
CA GLY A 493 -7.90 -36.24 -2.55
C GLY A 493 -8.31 -37.56 -1.89
N GLN A 494 -7.39 -38.51 -1.76
CA GLN A 494 -7.62 -39.76 -1.03
C GLN A 494 -7.77 -39.52 0.48
N GLU A 495 -6.91 -38.67 1.05
CA GLU A 495 -7.03 -38.27 2.46
C GLU A 495 -8.37 -37.57 2.74
N ASN A 496 -8.79 -36.65 1.88
CA ASN A 496 -10.10 -35.99 1.99
C ASN A 496 -11.25 -37.02 2.04
N THR A 497 -11.21 -38.02 1.17
CA THR A 497 -12.24 -39.06 1.14
C THR A 497 -12.24 -39.90 2.41
N VAL A 498 -11.07 -40.28 2.90
CA VAL A 498 -10.91 -41.03 4.14
C VAL A 498 -11.42 -40.25 5.36
N LEU A 499 -11.03 -38.97 5.49
CA LEU A 499 -11.46 -38.14 6.61
C LEU A 499 -12.96 -37.90 6.60
N GLN A 500 -13.58 -37.70 5.42
CA GLN A 500 -15.04 -37.60 5.29
C GLN A 500 -15.75 -38.85 5.76
N ASP A 501 -15.25 -40.04 5.39
CA ASP A 501 -15.83 -41.34 5.79
C ASP A 501 -15.67 -41.57 7.31
N LEU A 502 -14.52 -41.26 7.87
CA LEU A 502 -14.28 -41.34 9.32
C LEU A 502 -15.23 -40.43 10.10
N CYS A 503 -15.29 -39.14 9.75
CA CYS A 503 -16.15 -38.19 10.43
C CYS A 503 -17.63 -38.58 10.40
N ARG A 504 -18.11 -39.08 9.23
CA ARG A 504 -19.48 -39.58 9.11
C ARG A 504 -19.74 -40.76 10.05
N ARG A 505 -18.79 -41.68 10.19
CA ARG A 505 -18.96 -42.87 11.04
C ARG A 505 -18.90 -42.56 12.54
N HIS A 506 -18.07 -41.62 12.93
CA HIS A 506 -17.84 -41.30 14.33
C HIS A 506 -18.61 -40.07 14.83
N GLY A 507 -19.39 -39.41 13.95
CA GLY A 507 -20.16 -38.22 14.33
C GLY A 507 -19.34 -36.96 14.56
N TRP A 508 -18.09 -36.92 14.01
CA TRP A 508 -17.27 -35.72 14.02
C TRP A 508 -17.69 -34.76 12.91
N HIS A 509 -17.47 -33.47 13.14
CA HIS A 509 -17.75 -32.47 12.10
C HIS A 509 -16.66 -32.51 11.03
N PHE A 510 -17.06 -32.59 9.78
CA PHE A 510 -16.14 -32.60 8.63
C PHE A 510 -16.33 -31.37 7.74
N ALA A 511 -15.22 -30.81 7.25
CA ALA A 511 -15.24 -29.84 6.18
C ALA A 511 -14.02 -30.02 5.25
N SER A 512 -14.25 -29.90 3.95
CA SER A 512 -13.20 -30.11 2.95
C SER A 512 -12.50 -28.80 2.60
N MET A 513 -11.44 -28.47 3.31
CA MET A 513 -10.55 -27.38 2.89
C MET A 513 -9.92 -27.69 1.53
N TYR A 514 -9.64 -28.96 1.23
CA TYR A 514 -9.20 -29.42 -0.09
C TYR A 514 -10.10 -28.93 -1.21
N SER A 515 -11.41 -29.17 -1.10
CA SER A 515 -12.39 -28.76 -2.10
C SER A 515 -12.61 -27.25 -2.12
N ALA A 516 -12.71 -26.63 -0.93
CA ALA A 516 -12.94 -25.20 -0.81
C ALA A 516 -11.76 -24.38 -1.35
N PHE A 517 -10.54 -24.73 -1.01
CA PHE A 517 -9.34 -24.02 -1.50
C PHE A 517 -9.22 -24.12 -3.03
N ARG A 518 -9.47 -25.28 -3.62
CA ARG A 518 -9.48 -25.46 -5.09
C ARG A 518 -10.57 -24.62 -5.77
N THR A 519 -11.77 -24.61 -5.19
CA THR A 519 -12.90 -23.85 -5.73
C THR A 519 -12.62 -22.35 -5.64
N VAL A 520 -12.19 -21.88 -4.48
CA VAL A 520 -11.85 -20.49 -4.23
C VAL A 520 -10.63 -20.08 -5.10
N GLY A 521 -9.62 -20.92 -5.19
CA GLY A 521 -8.44 -20.66 -6.02
C GLY A 521 -8.77 -20.52 -7.50
N ARG A 522 -9.55 -21.46 -8.08
CA ARG A 522 -9.99 -21.39 -9.49
C ARG A 522 -10.80 -20.13 -9.81
N SER A 523 -11.55 -19.66 -8.85
CA SER A 523 -12.41 -18.50 -9.02
C SER A 523 -11.67 -17.16 -8.99
N THR A 524 -10.43 -17.13 -8.53
CA THR A 524 -9.60 -15.92 -8.60
C THR A 524 -9.16 -15.60 -10.04
N GLY A 525 -9.34 -16.55 -10.99
CA GLY A 525 -8.79 -16.45 -12.34
C GLY A 525 -7.26 -16.56 -12.40
N MET A 526 -6.60 -16.71 -11.25
CA MET A 526 -5.15 -16.88 -11.17
C MET A 526 -4.76 -18.34 -11.40
N PRO A 527 -3.59 -18.59 -11.99
CA PRO A 527 -3.04 -19.96 -12.02
C PRO A 527 -2.88 -20.46 -10.58
N GLN A 528 -3.23 -21.72 -10.34
CA GLN A 528 -3.15 -22.30 -8.98
C GLN A 528 -1.73 -22.17 -8.39
N GLN A 529 -0.70 -22.20 -9.24
CA GLN A 529 0.71 -21.98 -8.84
C GLN A 529 0.94 -20.64 -8.15
N ALA A 530 0.20 -19.61 -8.54
CA ALA A 530 0.32 -18.27 -7.94
C ALA A 530 -0.13 -18.18 -6.47
N LEU A 531 -0.80 -19.22 -5.97
CA LEU A 531 -1.26 -19.30 -4.58
C LEU A 531 -0.24 -19.94 -3.64
N TYR A 532 0.87 -20.47 -4.17
CA TYR A 532 1.87 -21.20 -3.39
C TYR A 532 3.23 -20.52 -3.43
N LYS A 533 4.00 -20.71 -2.37
CA LYS A 533 5.40 -20.30 -2.28
C LYS A 533 6.34 -21.34 -2.91
N ASP A 534 6.07 -22.62 -2.66
CA ASP A 534 6.95 -23.74 -3.00
C ASP A 534 6.17 -24.97 -3.53
N GLY A 535 4.93 -24.79 -3.93
CA GLY A 535 4.04 -25.87 -4.41
C GLY A 535 3.33 -26.64 -3.30
N ILE A 536 3.68 -26.42 -2.03
CA ILE A 536 3.04 -27.04 -0.85
C ILE A 536 2.43 -25.97 0.05
N HIS A 537 3.20 -24.95 0.40
CA HIS A 537 2.83 -23.94 1.35
C HIS A 537 2.16 -22.75 0.64
N PRO A 538 0.94 -22.36 1.05
CA PRO A 538 0.30 -21.18 0.52
C PRO A 538 1.11 -19.91 0.82
N ASN A 539 1.35 -19.09 -0.20
CA ASN A 539 1.86 -17.75 0.03
C ASN A 539 0.76 -16.85 0.62
N HIS A 540 1.01 -15.55 0.82
CA HIS A 540 0.03 -14.64 1.40
C HIS A 540 -1.31 -14.64 0.63
N MET A 541 -1.32 -14.78 -0.70
CA MET A 541 -2.54 -14.90 -1.50
C MET A 541 -3.26 -16.22 -1.23
N GLY A 542 -2.52 -17.32 -1.15
CA GLY A 542 -3.05 -18.63 -0.79
C GLY A 542 -3.62 -18.65 0.64
N GLN A 543 -3.00 -17.98 1.59
CA GLN A 543 -3.50 -17.84 2.96
C GLN A 543 -4.83 -17.05 2.99
N ALA A 544 -4.99 -16.04 2.13
CA ALA A 544 -6.27 -15.35 2.02
C ALA A 544 -7.38 -16.22 1.43
N VAL A 545 -7.04 -17.04 0.44
CA VAL A 545 -7.96 -18.05 -0.10
C VAL A 545 -8.35 -19.03 1.01
N MET A 546 -7.41 -19.47 1.83
CA MET A 546 -7.68 -20.33 2.99
C MET A 546 -8.60 -19.65 4.02
N TRP A 547 -8.35 -18.38 4.34
CA TRP A 547 -9.21 -17.67 5.28
C TRP A 547 -10.66 -17.58 4.81
N ARG A 548 -10.88 -17.28 3.54
CA ARG A 548 -12.24 -17.29 2.95
C ARG A 548 -12.87 -18.67 2.99
N ALA A 549 -12.09 -19.71 2.69
CA ALA A 549 -12.56 -21.07 2.79
C ALA A 549 -12.92 -21.43 4.25
N LEU A 550 -12.10 -21.05 5.24
CA LEU A 550 -12.41 -21.23 6.66
C LEU A 550 -13.69 -20.53 7.09
N GLN A 551 -13.89 -19.28 6.67
CA GLN A 551 -15.12 -18.55 6.98
C GLN A 551 -16.37 -19.29 6.46
N GLN A 552 -16.32 -19.78 5.23
CA GLN A 552 -17.43 -20.54 4.65
C GLN A 552 -17.65 -21.88 5.34
N LEU A 553 -16.57 -22.62 5.58
CA LEU A 553 -16.63 -23.97 6.14
C LEU A 553 -17.03 -23.99 7.62
N LEU A 554 -16.58 -23.00 8.40
CA LEU A 554 -16.86 -22.90 9.83
C LEU A 554 -18.10 -22.05 10.14
N GLY A 555 -18.70 -21.41 9.14
CA GLY A 555 -19.88 -20.57 9.31
C GLY A 555 -19.61 -19.29 10.11
N LEU A 556 -18.43 -18.67 9.91
CA LEU A 556 -17.93 -17.50 10.67
C LEU A 556 -18.54 -16.18 10.19
#